data_5e99da110eef2b6ea16f3c55b489c2cd
#
_entry.id   5e99da110eef2b6ea16f3c55b489c2cd
#
_cell.length_a   1.000
_cell.length_b   1.000
_cell.length_c   1.000
_cell.angle_alpha   90.00
_cell.angle_beta   90.00
_cell.angle_gamma   90.00
#
_symmetry.space_group_name_H-M   'P 1'
#
loop_
_entity.id
_entity.type
_entity.pdbx_description
1 polymer ?
#
loop_
_entity_poly.entity_id
_entity_poly.type
_entity_poly.pdbx_seq_one_letter_code
_entity_poly.pdbx_strand_id
1 'polypeptide(L)'
;WITLDGPVDAIGIETLNTVLDDNKVLTLANGDRVQMSGTMKAMFEPENLNNASPATVSRAGIIYVSETELGWRPLVASWLDTRPKAEAAVLTSLFDKYVDPLFHAMKMTCKPVMGGAPWEHVSRDFCQVTTLITLLRGCLRSHEDEKGGKKESLSETYYEKMFLYCVTWSLGGMLQASDRPKLSKRMQELGGASAPTMAASETFFEYFLDEDSREWAHWESRVPEWLYPHDEETPKFAQLIIPTLDSVRLEALLGAVTSVDKQALFVGGPGTAKTTAIKQFMA
;
A
#
# COMPACT_ATOMS: atom_id res chain seq x y z
N TRP A 1 -18.28 -24.73 15.33
CA TRP A 1 -17.71 -24.49 14.00
C TRP A 1 -16.30 -25.02 13.94
N ILE A 2 -15.98 -25.76 12.87
CA ILE A 2 -14.63 -26.24 12.56
C ILE A 2 -14.20 -25.46 11.30
N THR A 3 -13.18 -24.62 11.41
CA THR A 3 -12.65 -23.85 10.29
C THR A 3 -11.37 -24.49 9.79
N LEU A 4 -11.31 -24.73 8.49
CA LEU A 4 -10.15 -25.27 7.77
C LEU A 4 -9.67 -24.19 6.81
N ASP A 5 -8.67 -23.42 7.25
CA ASP A 5 -8.04 -22.34 6.50
C ASP A 5 -6.77 -22.88 5.83
N GLY A 6 -6.73 -22.83 4.50
CA GLY A 6 -5.59 -23.29 3.72
C GLY A 6 -5.96 -23.86 2.36
N PRO A 7 -4.93 -24.23 1.57
CA PRO A 7 -5.16 -24.78 0.22
C PRO A 7 -5.88 -26.13 0.28
N VAL A 8 -6.68 -26.40 -0.74
CA VAL A 8 -7.35 -27.70 -0.89
C VAL A 8 -6.32 -28.78 -1.20
N ASP A 9 -6.13 -29.70 -0.23
CA ASP A 9 -5.39 -30.95 -0.49
C ASP A 9 -6.32 -31.97 -1.15
N ALA A 10 -5.94 -32.48 -2.33
CA ALA A 10 -6.77 -33.38 -3.12
C ALA A 10 -7.12 -34.70 -2.37
N ILE A 11 -6.19 -35.21 -1.58
CA ILE A 11 -6.41 -36.46 -0.82
C ILE A 11 -7.23 -36.16 0.44
N GLY A 12 -6.87 -35.12 1.18
CA GLY A 12 -7.55 -34.77 2.42
C GLY A 12 -9.01 -34.38 2.23
N ILE A 13 -9.31 -33.58 1.18
CA ILE A 13 -10.69 -33.15 0.93
C ILE A 13 -11.60 -34.30 0.50
N GLU A 14 -11.09 -35.32 -0.21
CA GLU A 14 -11.87 -36.49 -0.60
C GLU A 14 -12.33 -37.29 0.62
N THR A 15 -11.53 -37.39 1.68
CA THR A 15 -11.94 -38.07 2.93
C THR A 15 -13.07 -37.33 3.62
N LEU A 16 -13.19 -36.03 3.39
CA LEU A 16 -14.26 -35.19 3.96
C LEU A 16 -15.57 -35.24 3.15
N ASN A 17 -15.58 -35.85 1.97
CA ASN A 17 -16.79 -35.96 1.15
C ASN A 17 -17.94 -36.67 1.91
N THR A 18 -17.62 -37.67 2.70
CA THR A 18 -18.62 -38.38 3.53
C THR A 18 -19.15 -37.55 4.69
N VAL A 19 -18.39 -36.54 5.12
CA VAL A 19 -18.80 -35.54 6.13
C VAL A 19 -19.72 -34.49 5.50
N LEU A 20 -19.44 -34.11 4.24
CA LEU A 20 -20.22 -33.14 3.49
C LEU A 20 -21.54 -33.72 2.98
N ASP A 21 -21.64 -35.05 2.85
CA ASP A 21 -22.86 -35.74 2.50
C ASP A 21 -23.89 -35.76 3.67
N ASP A 22 -25.11 -36.12 3.38
CA ASP A 22 -26.22 -36.22 4.37
C ASP A 22 -25.90 -37.15 5.53
N ASN A 23 -25.04 -38.15 5.31
CA ASN A 23 -24.60 -39.10 6.31
C ASN A 23 -23.75 -38.49 7.42
N LYS A 24 -23.03 -37.40 7.14
CA LYS A 24 -22.19 -36.65 8.08
C LYS A 24 -21.23 -37.52 8.91
N VAL A 25 -20.57 -38.48 8.26
CA VAL A 25 -19.66 -39.44 8.91
C VAL A 25 -18.26 -39.28 8.39
N LEU A 26 -17.30 -38.98 9.24
CA LEU A 26 -15.88 -39.03 8.93
C LEU A 26 -15.36 -40.45 9.09
N THR A 27 -14.80 -41.02 8.04
CA THR A 27 -14.10 -42.31 8.10
C THR A 27 -12.59 -42.06 8.11
N LEU A 28 -11.94 -42.48 9.19
CA LEU A 28 -10.51 -42.36 9.39
C LEU A 28 -9.75 -43.49 8.64
N ALA A 29 -8.44 -43.26 8.40
CA ALA A 29 -7.60 -44.23 7.70
C ALA A 29 -7.51 -45.62 8.38
N ASN A 30 -7.73 -45.68 9.67
CA ASN A 30 -7.79 -46.96 10.45
C ASN A 30 -9.16 -47.65 10.35
N GLY A 31 -10.12 -47.08 9.61
CA GLY A 31 -11.47 -47.60 9.48
C GLY A 31 -12.49 -47.13 10.51
N ASP A 32 -12.07 -46.37 11.52
CA ASP A 32 -12.97 -45.81 12.53
C ASP A 32 -13.90 -44.79 11.90
N ARG A 33 -15.14 -44.73 12.37
CA ARG A 33 -16.17 -43.81 11.90
C ARG A 33 -16.59 -42.86 13.00
N VAL A 34 -16.41 -41.56 12.73
CA VAL A 34 -16.80 -40.50 13.66
C VAL A 34 -18.02 -39.77 13.10
N GLN A 35 -19.13 -39.81 13.85
CA GLN A 35 -20.36 -39.14 13.48
C GLN A 35 -20.27 -37.63 13.79
N MET A 36 -20.55 -36.79 12.82
CA MET A 36 -20.69 -35.36 13.01
C MET A 36 -22.06 -35.05 13.64
N SER A 37 -22.08 -34.34 14.74
CA SER A 37 -23.35 -33.96 15.39
C SER A 37 -24.07 -32.86 14.57
N GLY A 38 -25.39 -32.75 14.73
CA GLY A 38 -26.21 -31.77 14.02
C GLY A 38 -25.85 -30.30 14.33
N THR A 39 -25.18 -30.05 15.46
CA THR A 39 -24.71 -28.73 15.89
C THR A 39 -23.34 -28.35 15.31
N MET A 40 -22.57 -29.34 14.85
CA MET A 40 -21.27 -29.12 14.25
C MET A 40 -21.42 -28.57 12.83
N LYS A 41 -20.58 -27.58 12.48
CA LYS A 41 -20.50 -26.97 11.15
C LYS A 41 -19.05 -26.95 10.72
N ALA A 42 -18.79 -27.27 9.44
CA ALA A 42 -17.48 -27.13 8.83
C ALA A 42 -17.48 -25.90 7.89
N MET A 43 -16.42 -25.15 7.95
CA MET A 43 -16.15 -24.01 7.07
C MET A 43 -14.76 -24.18 6.47
N PHE A 44 -14.65 -23.96 5.17
CA PHE A 44 -13.40 -24.06 4.42
C PHE A 44 -13.10 -22.68 3.84
N GLU A 45 -11.86 -22.23 3.97
CA GLU A 45 -11.38 -20.93 3.46
C GLU A 45 -10.23 -21.13 2.46
N PRO A 46 -10.45 -21.81 1.33
CA PRO A 46 -9.42 -22.02 0.32
C PRO A 46 -9.31 -20.82 -0.62
N GLU A 47 -8.09 -20.55 -1.12
CA GLU A 47 -7.85 -19.56 -2.17
C GLU A 47 -8.52 -19.94 -3.50
N ASN A 48 -8.52 -21.23 -3.83
CA ASN A 48 -9.14 -21.76 -5.04
C ASN A 48 -9.56 -23.24 -4.85
N LEU A 49 -10.36 -23.75 -5.79
CA LEU A 49 -10.85 -25.12 -5.79
C LEU A 49 -10.22 -25.99 -6.90
N ASN A 50 -9.06 -25.63 -7.43
CA ASN A 50 -8.44 -26.32 -8.55
C ASN A 50 -8.13 -27.80 -8.26
N ASN A 51 -7.84 -28.12 -6.99
CA ASN A 51 -7.52 -29.47 -6.55
C ASN A 51 -8.75 -30.22 -5.97
N ALA A 52 -9.93 -29.61 -5.99
CA ALA A 52 -11.16 -30.28 -5.53
C ALA A 52 -11.78 -31.08 -6.69
N SER A 53 -12.24 -32.29 -6.37
CA SER A 53 -13.00 -33.08 -7.35
C SER A 53 -14.38 -32.45 -7.61
N PRO A 54 -14.98 -32.66 -8.80
CA PRO A 54 -16.34 -32.20 -9.08
C PRO A 54 -17.37 -32.71 -8.04
N ALA A 55 -17.13 -33.89 -7.48
CA ALA A 55 -17.95 -34.47 -6.43
C ALA A 55 -17.90 -33.66 -5.14
N THR A 56 -16.73 -33.18 -4.74
CA THR A 56 -16.55 -32.28 -3.58
C THR A 56 -17.21 -30.93 -3.82
N VAL A 57 -16.98 -30.34 -4.99
CA VAL A 57 -17.54 -29.02 -5.36
C VAL A 57 -19.07 -29.06 -5.35
N SER A 58 -19.70 -30.15 -5.81
CA SER A 58 -21.17 -30.29 -5.84
C SER A 58 -21.81 -30.41 -4.47
N ARG A 59 -21.04 -30.85 -3.44
CA ARG A 59 -21.49 -31.00 -2.06
C ARG A 59 -21.30 -29.76 -1.20
N ALA A 60 -20.45 -28.85 -1.62
CA ALA A 60 -20.11 -27.66 -0.88
C ALA A 60 -21.09 -26.52 -1.20
N GLY A 61 -21.55 -25.82 -0.16
CA GLY A 61 -22.21 -24.53 -0.31
C GLY A 61 -21.16 -23.45 -0.54
N ILE A 62 -20.94 -23.04 -1.81
CA ILE A 62 -19.87 -22.13 -2.17
C ILE A 62 -20.34 -20.69 -2.00
N ILE A 63 -19.58 -19.91 -1.21
CA ILE A 63 -19.67 -18.46 -1.14
C ILE A 63 -18.38 -17.91 -1.74
N TYR A 64 -18.47 -17.34 -2.95
CA TYR A 64 -17.32 -16.72 -3.57
C TYR A 64 -17.13 -15.29 -3.05
N VAL A 65 -15.98 -15.02 -2.44
CA VAL A 65 -15.59 -13.69 -1.98
C VAL A 65 -14.55 -13.15 -2.95
N SER A 66 -15.00 -12.27 -3.85
CA SER A 66 -14.11 -11.62 -4.82
C SER A 66 -13.50 -10.36 -4.22
N GLU A 67 -12.18 -10.23 -4.32
CA GLU A 67 -11.48 -8.99 -3.96
C GLU A 67 -11.88 -7.81 -4.88
N THR A 68 -12.28 -8.10 -6.12
CA THR A 68 -12.65 -7.07 -7.11
C THR A 68 -14.02 -6.47 -6.85
N GLU A 69 -14.93 -7.20 -6.20
CA GLU A 69 -16.27 -6.73 -5.87
C GLU A 69 -16.26 -5.70 -4.75
N LEU A 70 -15.40 -5.88 -3.74
CA LEU A 70 -15.28 -4.92 -2.65
C LEU A 70 -14.54 -3.66 -3.07
N GLY A 71 -13.52 -3.78 -3.91
CA GLY A 71 -12.67 -2.68 -4.34
C GLY A 71 -11.99 -1.97 -3.16
N TRP A 72 -11.54 -0.75 -3.38
CA TRP A 72 -10.85 0.05 -2.36
C TRP A 72 -11.78 0.97 -1.54
N ARG A 73 -12.99 1.26 -2.02
CA ARG A 73 -13.92 2.24 -1.42
C ARG A 73 -14.32 1.92 0.02
N PRO A 74 -14.67 0.68 0.41
CA PRO A 74 -14.99 0.35 1.79
C PRO A 74 -13.84 0.60 2.77
N LEU A 75 -12.59 0.36 2.33
CA LEU A 75 -11.39 0.65 3.11
C LEU A 75 -11.27 2.15 3.42
N VAL A 76 -11.45 2.99 2.40
CA VAL A 76 -11.41 4.45 2.55
C VAL A 76 -12.55 4.92 3.45
N ALA A 77 -13.78 4.45 3.24
CA ALA A 77 -14.94 4.80 4.06
C ALA A 77 -14.69 4.49 5.55
N SER A 78 -14.21 3.28 5.84
CA SER A 78 -13.89 2.86 7.21
C SER A 78 -12.81 3.74 7.86
N TRP A 79 -11.81 4.18 7.10
CA TRP A 79 -10.81 5.11 7.63
C TRP A 79 -11.39 6.51 7.85
N LEU A 80 -12.17 7.03 6.88
CA LEU A 80 -12.76 8.37 6.97
C LEU A 80 -13.77 8.50 8.11
N ASP A 81 -14.46 7.42 8.49
CA ASP A 81 -15.33 7.38 9.67
C ASP A 81 -14.59 7.68 10.98
N THR A 82 -13.26 7.48 11.01
CA THR A 82 -12.41 7.81 12.16
C THR A 82 -11.94 9.28 12.16
N ARG A 83 -12.23 10.03 11.09
CA ARG A 83 -11.75 11.41 10.91
C ARG A 83 -12.83 12.45 11.22
N PRO A 84 -12.46 13.70 11.56
CA PRO A 84 -13.42 14.79 11.71
C PRO A 84 -14.26 14.99 10.45
N LYS A 85 -15.56 15.18 10.60
CA LYS A 85 -16.52 15.24 9.46
C LYS A 85 -16.12 16.21 8.35
N ALA A 86 -15.62 17.41 8.69
CA ALA A 86 -15.20 18.39 7.69
C ALA A 86 -14.01 17.90 6.87
N GLU A 87 -13.03 17.25 7.52
CA GLU A 87 -11.88 16.64 6.87
C GLU A 87 -12.28 15.45 6.02
N ALA A 88 -13.11 14.55 6.56
CA ALA A 88 -13.61 13.39 5.84
C ALA A 88 -14.34 13.79 4.55
N ALA A 89 -15.12 14.88 4.55
CA ALA A 89 -15.80 15.37 3.36
C ALA A 89 -14.81 15.82 2.27
N VAL A 90 -13.78 16.58 2.64
CA VAL A 90 -12.73 17.01 1.71
C VAL A 90 -11.97 15.80 1.15
N LEU A 91 -11.52 14.91 2.03
CA LEU A 91 -10.78 13.71 1.61
C LEU A 91 -11.62 12.80 0.72
N THR A 92 -12.91 12.61 1.00
CA THR A 92 -13.83 11.83 0.14
C THR A 92 -13.81 12.36 -1.29
N SER A 93 -13.96 13.68 -1.44
CA SER A 93 -13.95 14.32 -2.77
C SER A 93 -12.62 14.12 -3.50
N LEU A 94 -11.50 14.11 -2.78
CA LEU A 94 -10.17 13.89 -3.35
C LEU A 94 -9.96 12.43 -3.77
N PHE A 95 -10.41 11.46 -2.97
CA PHE A 95 -10.38 10.05 -3.38
C PHE A 95 -11.20 9.81 -4.65
N ASP A 96 -12.40 10.37 -4.73
CA ASP A 96 -13.27 10.25 -5.92
C ASP A 96 -12.68 10.95 -7.15
N LYS A 97 -12.04 12.10 -6.95
CA LYS A 97 -11.41 12.87 -8.03
C LYS A 97 -10.19 12.16 -8.64
N TYR A 98 -9.35 11.54 -7.81
CA TYR A 98 -8.02 11.12 -8.23
C TYR A 98 -7.84 9.62 -8.40
N VAL A 99 -8.40 8.77 -7.52
CA VAL A 99 -7.97 7.37 -7.42
C VAL A 99 -8.33 6.59 -8.68
N ASP A 100 -9.60 6.52 -9.05
CA ASP A 100 -10.01 5.74 -10.22
C ASP A 100 -9.42 6.25 -11.55
N PRO A 101 -9.40 7.59 -11.82
CA PRO A 101 -8.77 8.10 -13.04
C PRO A 101 -7.26 7.83 -13.14
N LEU A 102 -6.55 7.85 -12.00
CA LEU A 102 -5.11 7.57 -11.97
C LEU A 102 -4.83 6.08 -12.09
N PHE A 103 -5.61 5.21 -11.43
CA PHE A 103 -5.50 3.77 -11.63
C PHE A 103 -5.75 3.38 -13.08
N HIS A 104 -6.78 3.94 -13.70
CA HIS A 104 -7.07 3.68 -15.12
C HIS A 104 -5.88 4.11 -16.01
N ALA A 105 -5.40 5.34 -15.85
CA ALA A 105 -4.26 5.84 -16.64
C ALA A 105 -3.01 4.98 -16.42
N MET A 106 -2.70 4.62 -15.17
CA MET A 106 -1.54 3.83 -14.80
C MET A 106 -1.59 2.43 -15.40
N LYS A 107 -2.71 1.72 -15.28
CA LYS A 107 -2.88 0.35 -15.81
C LYS A 107 -2.84 0.30 -17.34
N MET A 108 -3.32 1.35 -18.00
CA MET A 108 -3.37 1.40 -19.47
C MET A 108 -2.04 1.84 -20.10
N THR A 109 -1.25 2.67 -19.43
CA THR A 109 -0.10 3.33 -20.08
C THR A 109 1.25 3.08 -19.43
N CYS A 110 1.28 2.58 -18.20
CA CYS A 110 2.50 2.41 -17.41
C CYS A 110 2.79 0.96 -17.11
N LYS A 111 4.07 0.67 -16.84
CA LYS A 111 4.54 -0.65 -16.40
C LYS A 111 4.92 -0.63 -14.93
N PRO A 112 4.62 -1.70 -14.17
CA PRO A 112 5.07 -1.83 -12.80
C PRO A 112 6.59 -2.01 -12.71
N VAL A 113 7.17 -1.69 -11.55
CA VAL A 113 8.61 -1.85 -11.27
C VAL A 113 9.07 -3.29 -11.52
N MET A 114 8.26 -4.28 -11.19
CA MET A 114 8.54 -5.69 -11.50
C MET A 114 8.19 -5.95 -12.97
N GLY A 115 9.09 -5.58 -13.87
CA GLY A 115 8.90 -5.65 -15.32
C GLY A 115 8.43 -7.00 -15.82
N GLY A 116 7.42 -6.99 -16.68
CA GLY A 116 6.84 -8.18 -17.32
C GLY A 116 5.72 -8.86 -16.54
N ALA A 117 5.49 -8.52 -15.28
CA ALA A 117 4.34 -9.02 -14.53
C ALA A 117 3.11 -8.12 -14.74
N PRO A 118 1.90 -8.69 -14.90
CA PRO A 118 0.66 -7.91 -14.88
C PRO A 118 0.47 -7.16 -13.56
N TRP A 119 -0.28 -6.05 -13.59
CA TRP A 119 -0.54 -5.24 -12.40
C TRP A 119 -1.15 -6.02 -11.24
N GLU A 120 -2.05 -6.97 -11.54
CA GLU A 120 -2.72 -7.83 -10.57
C GLU A 120 -1.74 -8.70 -9.77
N HIS A 121 -0.58 -9.01 -10.35
CA HIS A 121 0.47 -9.80 -9.69
C HIS A 121 1.50 -8.95 -8.94
N VAL A 122 1.55 -7.65 -9.22
CA VAL A 122 2.54 -6.75 -8.58
C VAL A 122 1.95 -6.07 -7.36
N SER A 123 0.77 -5.50 -7.51
CA SER A 123 0.08 -4.82 -6.41
C SER A 123 -1.41 -4.70 -6.71
N ARG A 124 -2.20 -5.08 -5.74
CA ARG A 124 -3.65 -4.91 -5.80
C ARG A 124 -4.02 -3.46 -5.48
N ASP A 125 -5.08 -2.95 -6.09
CA ASP A 125 -5.52 -1.57 -5.91
C ASP A 125 -5.70 -1.21 -4.43
N PHE A 126 -6.27 -2.13 -3.65
CA PHE A 126 -6.47 -1.90 -2.23
C PHE A 126 -5.15 -1.76 -1.44
N CYS A 127 -4.07 -2.46 -1.84
CA CYS A 127 -2.75 -2.31 -1.21
C CYS A 127 -2.16 -0.93 -1.48
N GLN A 128 -2.31 -0.43 -2.71
CA GLN A 128 -1.86 0.91 -3.07
C GLN A 128 -2.65 1.98 -2.33
N VAL A 129 -3.98 1.81 -2.21
CA VAL A 129 -4.83 2.72 -1.42
C VAL A 129 -4.52 2.62 0.08
N THR A 130 -4.19 1.44 0.61
CA THR A 130 -3.71 1.30 2.00
C THR A 130 -2.42 2.10 2.22
N THR A 131 -1.49 2.05 1.26
CA THR A 131 -0.27 2.87 1.31
C THR A 131 -0.59 4.37 1.24
N LEU A 132 -1.51 4.76 0.37
CA LEU A 132 -1.99 6.15 0.27
C LEU A 132 -2.57 6.64 1.61
N ILE A 133 -3.46 5.87 2.23
CA ILE A 133 -4.01 6.18 3.55
C ILE A 133 -2.90 6.27 4.61
N THR A 134 -1.92 5.37 4.56
CA THR A 134 -0.81 5.37 5.52
C THR A 134 0.02 6.65 5.41
N LEU A 135 0.37 7.06 4.19
CA LEU A 135 1.10 8.31 3.96
C LEU A 135 0.28 9.55 4.34
N LEU A 136 -1.02 9.58 3.99
CA LEU A 136 -1.92 10.66 4.41
C LEU A 136 -2.00 10.77 5.93
N ARG A 137 -2.11 9.65 6.65
CA ARG A 137 -2.08 9.64 8.12
C ARG A 137 -0.78 10.18 8.67
N GLY A 138 0.36 9.79 8.07
CA GLY A 138 1.68 10.28 8.46
C GLY A 138 1.80 11.80 8.28
N CYS A 139 1.39 12.33 7.12
CA CYS A 139 1.40 13.76 6.84
C CYS A 139 0.40 14.54 7.70
N LEU A 140 -0.77 13.97 8.00
CA LEU A 140 -1.77 14.63 8.84
C LEU A 140 -1.36 14.69 10.31
N ARG A 141 -0.55 13.71 10.78
CA ARG A 141 -0.15 13.62 12.19
C ARG A 141 0.65 14.83 12.66
N SER A 142 1.46 15.45 11.80
CA SER A 142 2.19 16.68 12.14
C SER A 142 1.26 17.85 12.44
N HIS A 143 0.02 17.81 11.95
CA HIS A 143 -1.03 18.80 12.15
C HIS A 143 -2.03 18.45 13.26
N GLU A 144 -1.81 17.34 13.98
CA GLU A 144 -2.62 16.90 15.11
C GLU A 144 -1.95 17.28 16.45
N ASP A 145 -2.76 17.50 17.48
CA ASP A 145 -2.28 17.65 18.87
C ASP A 145 -1.99 16.26 19.49
N GLU A 146 -1.45 16.23 20.71
CA GLU A 146 -1.13 14.99 21.43
C GLU A 146 -2.34 14.08 21.68
N LYS A 147 -3.57 14.61 21.57
CA LYS A 147 -4.83 13.88 21.73
C LYS A 147 -5.49 13.51 20.40
N GLY A 148 -4.80 13.75 19.27
CA GLY A 148 -5.34 13.53 17.93
C GLY A 148 -6.35 14.57 17.47
N GLY A 149 -6.45 15.71 18.17
CA GLY A 149 -7.21 16.88 17.75
C GLY A 149 -6.44 17.73 16.73
N LYS A 150 -7.16 18.58 15.98
CA LYS A 150 -6.50 19.48 15.02
C LYS A 150 -5.80 20.62 15.72
N LYS A 151 -4.50 20.80 15.44
CA LYS A 151 -3.77 22.02 15.85
C LYS A 151 -4.26 23.25 15.09
N GLU A 152 -4.56 23.08 13.80
CA GLU A 152 -4.97 24.14 12.90
C GLU A 152 -5.96 23.65 11.84
N SER A 153 -6.79 24.59 11.35
CA SER A 153 -7.64 24.32 10.18
C SER A 153 -6.79 24.38 8.92
N LEU A 154 -6.72 23.28 8.19
CA LEU A 154 -6.03 23.21 6.89
C LEU A 154 -6.98 23.63 5.78
N SER A 155 -6.47 24.34 4.75
CA SER A 155 -7.25 24.71 3.59
C SER A 155 -7.50 23.49 2.68
N GLU A 156 -8.59 23.51 1.91
CA GLU A 156 -8.88 22.46 0.94
C GLU A 156 -7.75 22.30 -0.09
N THR A 157 -7.15 23.42 -0.53
CA THR A 157 -6.00 23.42 -1.43
C THR A 157 -4.80 22.71 -0.82
N TYR A 158 -4.55 22.87 0.48
CA TYR A 158 -3.44 22.18 1.14
C TYR A 158 -3.71 20.67 1.28
N TYR A 159 -4.96 20.28 1.60
CA TYR A 159 -5.36 18.87 1.56
C TYR A 159 -5.14 18.26 0.18
N GLU A 160 -5.46 18.99 -0.89
CA GLU A 160 -5.27 18.51 -2.25
C GLU A 160 -3.79 18.37 -2.63
N LYS A 161 -2.94 19.33 -2.26
CA LYS A 161 -1.47 19.21 -2.42
C LYS A 161 -0.91 18.01 -1.68
N MET A 162 -1.32 17.82 -0.41
CA MET A 162 -0.93 16.68 0.41
C MET A 162 -1.39 15.36 -0.21
N PHE A 163 -2.60 15.31 -0.73
CA PHE A 163 -3.14 14.15 -1.42
C PHE A 163 -2.31 13.79 -2.65
N LEU A 164 -1.98 14.77 -3.49
CA LEU A 164 -1.13 14.59 -4.67
C LEU A 164 0.28 14.11 -4.29
N TYR A 165 0.87 14.65 -3.23
CA TYR A 165 2.15 14.18 -2.71
C TYR A 165 2.06 12.70 -2.29
N CYS A 166 1.06 12.32 -1.53
CA CYS A 166 0.87 10.95 -1.09
C CYS A 166 0.58 9.98 -2.26
N VAL A 167 -0.19 10.42 -3.27
CA VAL A 167 -0.44 9.66 -4.50
C VAL A 167 0.84 9.41 -5.28
N THR A 168 1.73 10.40 -5.36
CA THR A 168 3.03 10.24 -6.03
C THR A 168 3.79 9.03 -5.52
N TRP A 169 3.82 8.83 -4.21
CA TRP A 169 4.60 7.76 -3.58
C TRP A 169 3.84 6.47 -3.34
N SER A 170 2.52 6.51 -3.25
CA SER A 170 1.70 5.29 -3.09
C SER A 170 1.43 4.59 -4.43
N LEU A 171 0.86 5.28 -5.39
CA LEU A 171 0.57 4.75 -6.72
C LEU A 171 1.82 4.80 -7.61
N GLY A 172 2.43 5.99 -7.67
CA GLY A 172 3.56 6.25 -8.54
C GLY A 172 4.86 5.57 -8.10
N GLY A 173 5.03 5.28 -6.81
CA GLY A 173 6.18 4.53 -6.29
C GLY A 173 6.34 3.13 -6.88
N MET A 174 5.26 2.54 -7.40
CA MET A 174 5.25 1.23 -8.05
C MET A 174 5.59 1.28 -9.55
N LEU A 175 5.84 2.47 -10.12
CA LEU A 175 6.14 2.65 -11.54
C LEU A 175 7.63 2.56 -11.83
N GLN A 176 7.96 2.04 -13.03
CA GLN A 176 9.29 2.23 -13.59
C GLN A 176 9.57 3.72 -13.79
N ALA A 177 10.82 4.12 -13.59
CA ALA A 177 11.22 5.53 -13.70
C ALA A 177 10.84 6.16 -15.06
N SER A 178 10.94 5.39 -16.15
CA SER A 178 10.56 5.81 -17.50
C SER A 178 9.07 6.13 -17.67
N ASP A 179 8.22 5.60 -16.79
CA ASP A 179 6.76 5.78 -16.87
C ASP A 179 6.22 6.83 -15.89
N ARG A 180 7.04 7.29 -14.94
CA ARG A 180 6.70 8.38 -14.00
C ARG A 180 6.19 9.66 -14.69
N PRO A 181 6.77 10.12 -15.81
CA PRO A 181 6.26 11.29 -16.51
C PRO A 181 4.82 11.15 -17.02
N LYS A 182 4.39 9.93 -17.40
CA LYS A 182 3.02 9.69 -17.88
C LYS A 182 1.99 9.88 -16.76
N LEU A 183 2.27 9.29 -15.59
CA LEU A 183 1.43 9.48 -14.41
C LEU A 183 1.45 10.93 -13.94
N SER A 184 2.63 11.55 -13.90
CA SER A 184 2.82 12.94 -13.48
C SER A 184 2.02 13.91 -14.34
N LYS A 185 2.02 13.72 -15.67
CA LYS A 185 1.19 14.52 -16.59
C LYS A 185 -0.30 14.37 -16.25
N ARG A 186 -0.77 13.15 -15.99
CA ARG A 186 -2.18 12.94 -15.64
C ARG A 186 -2.54 13.56 -14.29
N MET A 187 -1.64 13.50 -13.33
CA MET A 187 -1.80 14.17 -12.03
C MET A 187 -1.87 15.69 -12.19
N GLN A 188 -1.04 16.27 -13.06
CA GLN A 188 -1.04 17.70 -13.34
C GLN A 188 -2.36 18.16 -14.01
N GLU A 189 -2.87 17.38 -14.96
CA GLU A 189 -4.17 17.66 -15.61
C GLU A 189 -5.33 17.67 -14.60
N LEU A 190 -5.33 16.74 -13.64
CA LEU A 190 -6.36 16.63 -12.61
C LEU A 190 -6.17 17.66 -11.49
N GLY A 191 -4.93 17.91 -11.08
CA GLY A 191 -4.58 18.79 -9.96
C GLY A 191 -4.64 20.27 -10.27
N GLY A 192 -4.46 20.65 -11.56
CA GLY A 192 -4.51 22.03 -11.98
C GLY A 192 -3.62 22.95 -11.13
N ALA A 193 -4.22 23.93 -10.46
CA ALA A 193 -3.51 24.90 -9.63
C ALA A 193 -2.88 24.29 -8.34
N SER A 194 -3.33 23.13 -7.90
CA SER A 194 -2.78 22.42 -6.74
C SER A 194 -1.51 21.63 -7.07
N ALA A 195 -1.20 21.43 -8.36
CA ALA A 195 0.03 20.77 -8.80
C ALA A 195 1.25 21.69 -8.67
N PRO A 196 2.48 21.14 -8.51
CA PRO A 196 3.69 21.93 -8.53
C PRO A 196 3.93 22.57 -9.90
N THR A 197 4.59 23.74 -9.92
CA THR A 197 5.10 24.33 -11.15
C THR A 197 6.40 23.60 -11.51
N MET A 198 6.34 22.73 -12.52
CA MET A 198 7.43 21.84 -12.90
C MET A 198 8.11 22.31 -14.18
N ALA A 199 9.43 22.14 -14.30
CA ALA A 199 10.13 22.27 -15.57
C ALA A 199 9.73 21.10 -16.52
N ALA A 200 10.01 21.25 -17.81
CA ALA A 200 9.57 20.28 -18.84
C ALA A 200 10.10 18.84 -18.63
N SER A 201 11.24 18.70 -17.95
CA SER A 201 11.89 17.42 -17.66
C SER A 201 11.55 16.84 -16.28
N GLU A 202 10.82 17.59 -15.46
CA GLU A 202 10.53 17.23 -14.08
C GLU A 202 9.17 16.55 -13.95
N THR A 203 8.99 15.88 -12.83
CA THR A 203 7.77 15.18 -12.46
C THR A 203 7.42 15.49 -11.00
N PHE A 204 6.28 15.02 -10.51
CA PHE A 204 5.93 15.16 -9.09
C PHE A 204 6.98 14.53 -8.14
N PHE A 205 7.79 13.60 -8.62
CA PHE A 205 8.80 12.91 -7.81
C PHE A 205 9.97 13.80 -7.41
N GLU A 206 10.21 14.90 -8.10
CA GLU A 206 11.23 15.91 -7.78
C GLU A 206 10.78 16.87 -6.68
N TYR A 207 9.50 16.83 -6.30
CA TYR A 207 8.90 17.76 -5.35
C TYR A 207 8.41 17.09 -4.07
N PHE A 208 8.45 17.84 -2.98
CA PHE A 208 7.78 17.49 -1.73
C PHE A 208 6.89 18.65 -1.27
N LEU A 209 5.98 18.38 -0.36
CA LEU A 209 5.16 19.39 0.26
C LEU A 209 5.84 19.85 1.56
N ASP A 210 6.27 21.10 1.59
CA ASP A 210 6.87 21.70 2.77
C ASP A 210 5.79 22.04 3.79
N GLU A 211 5.99 21.59 5.03
CA GLU A 211 4.98 21.72 6.10
C GLU A 211 4.85 23.14 6.60
N ASP A 212 5.94 23.90 6.63
CA ASP A 212 5.99 25.27 7.16
C ASP A 212 5.36 26.28 6.18
N SER A 213 5.81 26.24 4.92
CA SER A 213 5.30 27.12 3.88
C SER A 213 3.95 26.65 3.30
N ARG A 214 3.61 25.35 3.46
CA ARG A 214 2.45 24.68 2.84
C ARG A 214 2.47 24.73 1.32
N GLU A 215 3.65 24.85 0.73
CA GLU A 215 3.88 24.94 -0.70
C GLU A 215 4.78 23.80 -1.19
N TRP A 216 4.76 23.58 -2.50
CA TRP A 216 5.67 22.65 -3.14
C TRP A 216 7.10 23.19 -3.11
N ALA A 217 8.04 22.34 -2.69
CA ALA A 217 9.46 22.63 -2.73
C ALA A 217 10.21 21.49 -3.42
N HIS A 218 11.33 21.79 -4.03
CA HIS A 218 12.17 20.80 -4.71
C HIS A 218 13.02 20.03 -3.70
N TRP A 219 13.12 18.71 -3.86
CA TRP A 219 13.88 17.85 -2.93
C TRP A 219 15.35 18.24 -2.78
N GLU A 220 15.95 18.84 -3.80
CA GLU A 220 17.33 19.34 -3.73
C GLU A 220 17.55 20.30 -2.57
N SER A 221 16.52 21.08 -2.20
CA SER A 221 16.60 22.02 -1.07
C SER A 221 16.75 21.33 0.28
N ARG A 222 16.40 20.04 0.38
CA ARG A 222 16.54 19.22 1.59
C ARG A 222 17.83 18.41 1.65
N VAL A 223 18.59 18.32 0.56
CA VAL A 223 19.86 17.59 0.55
C VAL A 223 20.89 18.44 1.30
N PRO A 224 21.38 17.98 2.46
CA PRO A 224 22.39 18.73 3.20
C PRO A 224 23.70 18.78 2.45
N GLU A 225 24.43 19.89 2.60
CA GLU A 225 25.81 19.97 2.11
C GLU A 225 26.68 18.96 2.87
N TRP A 226 27.32 18.09 2.11
CA TRP A 226 28.22 17.09 2.70
C TRP A 226 29.66 17.59 2.71
N LEU A 227 30.25 17.64 3.91
CA LEU A 227 31.65 17.98 4.10
C LEU A 227 32.43 16.73 4.46
N TYR A 228 33.57 16.56 3.84
CA TYR A 228 34.48 15.46 4.20
C TYR A 228 34.94 15.61 5.67
N PRO A 229 34.85 14.56 6.49
CA PRO A 229 35.25 14.62 7.88
C PRO A 229 36.82 14.77 7.96
N HIS A 230 37.25 15.97 8.34
CA HIS A 230 38.67 16.30 8.48
C HIS A 230 39.23 16.00 9.88
N ASP A 231 38.37 15.68 10.84
CA ASP A 231 38.72 15.47 12.25
C ASP A 231 39.31 14.07 12.51
N GLU A 232 39.16 13.14 11.57
CA GLU A 232 39.73 11.81 11.64
C GLU A 232 40.92 11.69 10.66
N GLU A 233 42.06 11.15 11.12
CA GLU A 233 43.23 10.94 10.28
C GLU A 233 42.96 10.08 9.04
N THR A 234 42.03 9.10 9.16
CA THR A 234 41.58 8.26 8.05
C THR A 234 40.15 7.76 8.33
N PRO A 235 39.13 8.43 7.85
CA PRO A 235 37.75 7.94 8.03
C PRO A 235 37.59 6.61 7.29
N LYS A 236 36.93 5.65 7.94
CA LYS A 236 36.66 4.36 7.33
C LYS A 236 35.62 4.54 6.20
N PHE A 237 35.96 4.08 5.01
CA PHE A 237 35.09 4.20 3.83
C PHE A 237 33.61 3.75 4.09
N ALA A 238 33.43 2.68 4.87
CA ALA A 238 32.11 2.18 5.24
C ALA A 238 31.30 3.12 6.15
N GLN A 239 31.90 4.15 6.74
CA GLN A 239 31.26 5.15 7.59
C GLN A 239 30.96 6.45 6.83
N LEU A 240 31.50 6.61 5.62
CA LEU A 240 31.24 7.76 4.77
C LEU A 240 29.86 7.60 4.09
N ILE A 241 28.84 8.15 4.72
CA ILE A 241 27.49 8.19 4.14
C ILE A 241 27.29 9.58 3.56
N ILE A 242 27.19 9.64 2.23
CA ILE A 242 26.95 10.89 1.50
C ILE A 242 25.43 11.01 1.29
N PRO A 243 24.79 12.07 1.78
CA PRO A 243 23.38 12.32 1.51
C PRO A 243 23.12 12.47 0.01
N THR A 244 22.12 11.78 -0.47
CA THR A 244 21.68 11.86 -1.86
C THR A 244 20.20 12.23 -1.89
N LEU A 245 19.73 12.68 -3.04
CA LEU A 245 18.32 12.97 -3.26
C LEU A 245 17.42 11.78 -2.85
N ASP A 246 17.82 10.57 -3.24
CA ASP A 246 17.07 9.36 -2.92
C ASP A 246 17.10 9.00 -1.42
N SER A 247 18.23 9.24 -0.73
CA SER A 247 18.29 8.99 0.71
C SER A 247 17.36 9.92 1.50
N VAL A 248 17.30 11.21 1.11
CA VAL A 248 16.41 12.20 1.75
C VAL A 248 14.95 11.89 1.49
N ARG A 249 14.61 11.48 0.27
CA ARG A 249 13.24 11.01 -0.08
C ARG A 249 12.83 9.81 0.76
N LEU A 250 13.70 8.79 0.85
CA LEU A 250 13.44 7.58 1.62
C LEU A 250 13.28 7.88 3.12
N GLU A 251 14.12 8.75 3.67
CA GLU A 251 14.03 9.17 5.07
C GLU A 251 12.68 9.83 5.38
N ALA A 252 12.24 10.76 4.54
CA ALA A 252 10.95 11.43 4.70
C ALA A 252 9.77 10.46 4.61
N LEU A 253 9.79 9.53 3.65
CA LEU A 253 8.75 8.51 3.49
C LEU A 253 8.73 7.52 4.65
N LEU A 254 9.90 7.09 5.14
CA LEU A 254 10.01 6.25 6.32
C LEU A 254 9.47 6.96 7.55
N GLY A 255 9.82 8.23 7.75
CA GLY A 255 9.29 9.05 8.83
C GLY A 255 7.77 9.09 8.82
N ALA A 256 7.16 9.35 7.66
CA ALA A 256 5.71 9.36 7.52
C ALA A 256 5.06 8.01 7.85
N VAL A 257 5.64 6.89 7.39
CA VAL A 257 5.09 5.55 7.62
C VAL A 257 5.27 5.12 9.08
N THR A 258 6.46 5.33 9.65
CA THR A 258 6.76 4.90 11.03
C THR A 258 6.06 5.77 12.07
N SER A 259 5.78 7.04 11.77
CA SER A 259 5.03 7.93 12.66
C SER A 259 3.61 7.42 12.99
N VAL A 260 3.06 6.54 12.17
CA VAL A 260 1.73 5.93 12.34
C VAL A 260 1.80 4.43 12.66
N ASP A 261 2.93 3.97 13.18
CA ASP A 261 3.19 2.59 13.61
C ASP A 261 2.97 1.55 12.50
N LYS A 262 3.34 1.91 11.26
CA LYS A 262 3.27 1.02 10.11
C LYS A 262 4.66 0.58 9.65
N GLN A 263 4.70 -0.60 9.04
CA GLN A 263 5.91 -1.20 8.51
C GLN A 263 6.18 -0.73 7.09
N ALA A 264 7.45 -0.60 6.73
CA ALA A 264 7.91 -0.33 5.37
C ALA A 264 8.62 -1.55 4.77
N LEU A 265 8.34 -1.85 3.51
CA LEU A 265 9.01 -2.90 2.75
C LEU A 265 9.90 -2.29 1.67
N PHE A 266 11.21 -2.56 1.76
CA PHE A 266 12.18 -2.15 0.74
C PHE A 266 12.40 -3.28 -0.26
N VAL A 267 12.08 -3.03 -1.52
CA VAL A 267 12.30 -3.96 -2.62
C VAL A 267 13.31 -3.38 -3.60
N GLY A 268 14.27 -4.17 -4.00
CA GLY A 268 15.30 -3.76 -4.95
C GLY A 268 16.42 -4.78 -5.05
N GLY A 269 17.20 -4.71 -6.13
CA GLY A 269 18.36 -5.57 -6.36
C GLY A 269 19.47 -5.41 -5.32
N PRO A 270 20.51 -6.24 -5.36
CA PRO A 270 21.70 -6.05 -4.55
C PRO A 270 22.41 -4.72 -4.90
N GLY A 271 23.02 -4.07 -3.92
CA GLY A 271 23.76 -2.81 -4.13
C GLY A 271 22.90 -1.55 -4.26
N THR A 272 21.57 -1.60 -4.06
CA THR A 272 20.67 -0.44 -4.16
C THR A 272 20.53 0.35 -2.84
N ALA A 273 21.50 0.32 -1.98
CA ALA A 273 21.59 1.07 -0.71
C ALA A 273 20.43 0.87 0.29
N LYS A 274 19.59 -0.18 0.16
CA LYS A 274 18.46 -0.44 1.09
C LYS A 274 18.86 -0.47 2.55
N THR A 275 19.88 -1.28 2.88
CA THR A 275 20.38 -1.42 4.25
C THR A 275 21.03 -0.13 4.77
N THR A 276 21.68 0.63 3.91
CA THR A 276 22.31 1.91 4.25
C THR A 276 21.24 2.94 4.61
N ALA A 277 20.18 3.04 3.80
CA ALA A 277 19.06 3.95 4.05
C ALA A 277 18.33 3.63 5.37
N ILE A 278 18.11 2.34 5.67
CA ILE A 278 17.49 1.93 6.93
C ILE A 278 18.38 2.30 8.12
N LYS A 279 19.70 2.01 8.04
CA LYS A 279 20.65 2.35 9.11
C LYS A 279 20.74 3.85 9.33
N GLN A 280 20.74 4.64 8.27
CA GLN A 280 20.77 6.10 8.35
C GLN A 280 19.53 6.65 9.04
N PHE A 281 18.36 6.11 8.73
CA PHE A 281 17.11 6.50 9.37
C PHE A 281 17.03 6.12 10.86
N MET A 282 17.71 5.05 11.26
CA MET A 282 17.72 4.56 12.67
C MET A 282 18.82 5.20 13.53
N ALA A 283 19.78 5.91 12.94
CA ALA A 283 20.89 6.57 13.65
C ALA A 283 20.48 7.94 14.21
#